data_12a21c701a8a1998f3018d5f855d663f
#
_entry.id   12a21c701a8a1998f3018d5f855d663f
#
_cell.length_a   1.000
_cell.length_b   1.000
_cell.length_c   1.000
_cell.angle_alpha   90.00
_cell.angle_beta   90.00
_cell.angle_gamma   90.00
#
_symmetry.space_group_name_H-M   'P 1'
#
loop_
_entity.id
_entity.type
_entity.pdbx_description
1 polymer ?
#
loop_
_entity_poly.entity_id
_entity_poly.type
_entity_poly.pdbx_seq_one_letter_code
_entity_poly.pdbx_strand_id
1 'polypeptide(L)'
;FRRVLFRSSLTEAGYIGDDIESVVSKLLAAADNDVERAEHGIIFIDEIDKIAKKRNANQRDVSGESVQQGMLKLLEGAEIEVPVGASSKNAMVPMTTVDTKNILFICGGAFPELEEVIKERLNKEASIGFKADLKDKYDKEENLLCKVTVEDVRKFGMIPEFLGRLPILFSLEALTEDMLVRILTEPKNAIVRQYKKLLAMDEVDLEFTEGALHAIAKQAKEKKVGARALRAIIEEFMLDIMYEIPKDDNIGKVTITEDYVEKKGGPLIEMRGVAALPEQEANA
;
A
#
# COMPACT_ATOMS: atom_id res chain seq x y z
N PHE A 1 -16.56 18.77 -3.74
CA PHE A 1 -16.28 18.17 -2.42
C PHE A 1 -14.85 17.63 -2.40
N ARG A 2 -13.90 18.41 -1.91
CA ARG A 2 -12.56 17.88 -1.60
C ARG A 2 -12.60 17.37 -0.16
N ARG A 3 -12.84 16.08 0.04
CA ARG A 3 -12.66 15.45 1.35
C ARG A 3 -11.17 15.39 1.69
N VAL A 4 -10.85 15.70 2.92
CA VAL A 4 -9.47 15.59 3.43
C VAL A 4 -9.20 14.15 3.78
N LEU A 5 -8.14 13.58 3.23
CA LEU A 5 -7.69 12.22 3.54
C LEU A 5 -6.46 12.28 4.43
N PHE A 6 -6.53 11.66 5.58
CA PHE A 6 -5.41 11.45 6.47
C PHE A 6 -5.09 9.95 6.61
N ARG A 7 -3.81 9.56 6.52
CA ARG A 7 -3.34 8.20 6.71
C ARG A 7 -2.48 8.12 7.97
N SER A 8 -2.80 7.19 8.86
CA SER A 8 -2.03 6.86 10.05
C SER A 8 -1.67 5.38 10.07
N SER A 9 -0.47 5.03 10.55
CA SER A 9 -0.12 3.66 10.93
C SER A 9 -0.21 3.55 12.43
N LEU A 10 -0.82 2.47 12.92
CA LEU A 10 -0.90 2.15 14.33
C LEU A 10 0.32 1.31 14.71
N THR A 11 1.16 1.77 15.63
CA THR A 11 2.27 0.98 16.16
C THR A 11 2.03 0.64 17.63
N GLU A 12 2.36 -0.60 18.04
CA GLU A 12 2.18 -1.10 19.43
C GLU A 12 2.87 -0.23 20.49
N ALA A 13 3.91 0.54 20.13
CA ALA A 13 4.79 1.22 21.07
C ALA A 13 4.28 2.59 21.58
N GLY A 14 3.20 3.15 21.02
CA GLY A 14 2.77 4.53 21.28
C GLY A 14 1.36 4.70 21.89
N TYR A 15 0.59 3.64 22.11
CA TYR A 15 -0.84 3.74 22.40
C TYR A 15 -1.20 3.58 23.89
N ILE A 16 -0.90 4.60 24.69
CA ILE A 16 -1.55 4.80 25.98
C ILE A 16 -2.30 6.14 25.91
N GLY A 17 -3.60 6.08 25.60
CA GLY A 17 -4.56 7.16 25.83
C GLY A 17 -4.45 8.44 24.99
N ASP A 18 -3.28 9.02 24.82
CA ASP A 18 -3.09 10.32 24.15
C ASP A 18 -3.01 10.26 22.62
N ASP A 19 -2.74 9.09 22.05
CA ASP A 19 -2.46 8.96 20.61
C ASP A 19 -3.73 8.82 19.73
N ILE A 20 -4.84 8.37 20.30
CA ILE A 20 -6.09 8.18 19.55
C ILE A 20 -6.66 9.55 19.15
N GLU A 21 -6.60 10.52 20.04
CA GLU A 21 -7.01 11.92 19.76
C GLU A 21 -6.05 12.60 18.77
N SER A 22 -4.78 12.17 18.74
CA SER A 22 -3.79 12.68 17.80
C SER A 22 -4.15 12.40 16.33
N VAL A 23 -4.90 11.33 16.05
CA VAL A 23 -5.38 11.00 14.70
C VAL A 23 -6.34 12.08 14.20
N VAL A 24 -7.26 12.54 15.06
CA VAL A 24 -8.21 13.62 14.74
C VAL A 24 -7.50 14.97 14.63
N SER A 25 -6.54 15.24 15.52
CA SER A 25 -5.70 16.45 15.45
C SER A 25 -4.95 16.57 14.13
N LYS A 26 -4.38 15.47 13.65
CA LYS A 26 -3.69 15.41 12.34
C LYS A 26 -4.66 15.57 11.16
N LEU A 27 -5.89 15.03 11.26
CA LEU A 27 -6.93 15.28 10.26
C LEU A 27 -7.31 16.76 10.22
N LEU A 28 -7.47 17.40 11.39
CA LEU A 28 -7.76 18.83 11.49
C LEU A 28 -6.64 19.67 10.87
N ALA A 29 -5.38 19.36 11.16
CA ALA A 29 -4.24 20.01 10.54
C ALA A 29 -4.22 19.84 9.01
N ALA A 30 -4.53 18.64 8.49
CA ALA A 30 -4.66 18.39 7.07
C ALA A 30 -5.84 19.10 6.42
N ALA A 31 -6.84 19.50 7.22
CA ALA A 31 -7.98 20.33 6.82
C ALA A 31 -7.70 21.84 6.91
N ASP A 32 -6.44 22.25 7.10
CA ASP A 32 -6.05 23.65 7.32
C ASP A 32 -6.68 24.28 8.59
N ASN A 33 -6.91 23.44 9.61
CA ASN A 33 -7.60 23.76 10.87
C ASN A 33 -9.08 24.18 10.69
N ASP A 34 -9.70 23.79 9.61
CA ASP A 34 -11.12 23.98 9.34
C ASP A 34 -11.88 22.77 9.91
N VAL A 35 -12.65 23.01 10.98
CA VAL A 35 -13.39 21.97 11.70
C VAL A 35 -14.45 21.33 10.82
N GLU A 36 -15.24 22.11 10.08
CA GLU A 36 -16.30 21.59 9.20
C GLU A 36 -15.74 20.67 8.12
N ARG A 37 -14.60 21.03 7.54
CA ARG A 37 -13.91 20.17 6.59
C ARG A 37 -13.34 18.90 7.21
N ALA A 38 -12.83 18.97 8.43
CA ALA A 38 -12.29 17.82 9.16
C ALA A 38 -13.41 16.83 9.52
N GLU A 39 -14.56 17.30 9.98
CA GLU A 39 -15.73 16.48 10.33
C GLU A 39 -16.31 15.68 9.15
N HIS A 40 -16.04 16.11 7.92
CA HIS A 40 -16.41 15.39 6.70
C HIS A 40 -15.20 14.72 6.02
N GLY A 41 -14.13 14.50 6.77
CA GLY A 41 -12.89 13.90 6.30
C GLY A 41 -12.93 12.38 6.16
N ILE A 42 -11.78 11.83 5.77
CA ILE A 42 -11.54 10.39 5.69
C ILE A 42 -10.28 10.09 6.49
N ILE A 43 -10.36 9.15 7.41
CA ILE A 43 -9.22 8.63 8.16
C ILE A 43 -8.93 7.21 7.67
N PHE A 44 -7.73 7.00 7.14
CA PHE A 44 -7.24 5.68 6.78
C PHE A 44 -6.27 5.20 7.87
N ILE A 45 -6.62 4.08 8.52
CA ILE A 45 -5.79 3.45 9.55
C ILE A 45 -5.14 2.21 8.93
N ASP A 46 -3.82 2.24 8.82
CA ASP A 46 -3.02 1.13 8.30
C ASP A 46 -2.56 0.21 9.44
N GLU A 47 -2.23 -1.04 9.08
CA GLU A 47 -1.70 -2.04 10.01
C GLU A 47 -2.62 -2.34 11.21
N ILE A 48 -3.94 -2.32 11.00
CA ILE A 48 -4.93 -2.57 12.06
C ILE A 48 -4.80 -3.97 12.68
N ASP A 49 -4.23 -4.92 11.95
CA ASP A 49 -3.93 -6.27 12.43
C ASP A 49 -2.94 -6.30 13.60
N LYS A 50 -2.12 -5.24 13.77
CA LYS A 50 -1.15 -5.14 14.86
C LYS A 50 -1.79 -4.96 16.24
N ILE A 51 -3.01 -4.44 16.29
CA ILE A 51 -3.76 -4.29 17.54
C ILE A 51 -4.64 -5.51 17.86
N ALA A 52 -4.57 -6.57 17.06
CA ALA A 52 -5.28 -7.81 17.35
C ALA A 52 -4.66 -8.52 18.55
N LYS A 53 -5.51 -9.13 19.40
CA LYS A 53 -5.08 -9.88 20.58
C LYS A 53 -4.32 -11.14 20.17
N LYS A 54 -3.07 -11.29 20.60
CA LYS A 54 -2.23 -12.47 20.29
C LYS A 54 -2.74 -13.70 21.02
N ARG A 55 -2.95 -14.82 20.31
CA ARG A 55 -3.50 -16.08 20.86
C ARG A 55 -2.58 -16.77 21.88
N ASN A 56 -1.26 -16.52 21.88
CA ASN A 56 -0.26 -17.28 22.62
C ASN A 56 0.38 -16.52 23.79
N ALA A 57 -0.15 -15.39 24.22
CA ALA A 57 0.39 -14.67 25.35
C ALA A 57 -0.10 -15.32 26.66
N ASN A 58 0.79 -16.04 27.35
CA ASN A 58 0.60 -16.47 28.75
C ASN A 58 0.47 -15.28 29.72
N GLN A 59 0.66 -14.07 29.27
CA GLN A 59 0.34 -12.81 29.93
C GLN A 59 -0.86 -12.18 29.20
N ARG A 60 -1.81 -11.64 29.97
CA ARG A 60 -2.90 -10.84 29.41
C ARG A 60 -2.30 -9.77 28.51
N ASP A 61 -2.47 -9.91 27.20
CA ASP A 61 -2.13 -8.87 26.24
C ASP A 61 -3.19 -7.76 26.34
N VAL A 62 -2.99 -6.93 27.37
CA VAL A 62 -3.91 -5.84 27.72
C VAL A 62 -3.75 -4.68 26.73
N SER A 63 -2.63 -4.64 26.00
CA SER A 63 -2.28 -3.50 25.16
C SER A 63 -3.15 -3.41 23.89
N GLY A 64 -3.27 -4.49 23.13
CA GLY A 64 -4.04 -4.49 21.89
C GLY A 64 -5.56 -4.30 22.09
N GLU A 65 -6.13 -4.97 23.11
CA GLU A 65 -7.56 -4.85 23.43
C GLU A 65 -7.91 -3.44 23.93
N SER A 66 -7.08 -2.82 24.77
CA SER A 66 -7.33 -1.45 25.25
C SER A 66 -7.22 -0.40 24.13
N VAL A 67 -6.34 -0.61 23.12
CA VAL A 67 -6.28 0.25 21.96
C VAL A 67 -7.56 0.12 21.11
N GLN A 68 -8.03 -1.12 20.87
CA GLN A 68 -9.29 -1.33 20.16
C GLN A 68 -10.47 -0.66 20.89
N GLN A 69 -10.55 -0.80 22.22
CA GLN A 69 -11.58 -0.14 23.04
C GLN A 69 -11.48 1.38 23.00
N GLY A 70 -10.26 1.94 23.06
CA GLY A 70 -10.04 3.38 22.93
C GLY A 70 -10.52 3.93 21.57
N MET A 71 -10.27 3.19 20.49
CA MET A 71 -10.72 3.57 19.16
C MET A 71 -12.25 3.51 18.98
N LEU A 72 -12.98 2.74 19.80
CA LEU A 72 -14.44 2.71 19.73
C LEU A 72 -15.05 4.10 19.88
N LYS A 73 -14.49 4.96 20.74
CA LYS A 73 -14.97 6.34 20.93
C LYS A 73 -14.98 7.12 19.60
N LEU A 74 -13.93 6.95 18.78
CA LEU A 74 -13.86 7.60 17.46
C LEU A 74 -14.90 7.05 16.50
N LEU A 75 -15.05 5.72 16.48
CA LEU A 75 -15.94 5.01 15.55
C LEU A 75 -17.42 5.16 15.92
N GLU A 76 -17.73 5.44 17.17
CA GLU A 76 -19.10 5.65 17.67
C GLU A 76 -19.65 7.04 17.38
N GLY A 77 -18.79 7.99 17.02
CA GLY A 77 -19.14 9.38 16.83
C GLY A 77 -19.16 10.14 18.14
N ALA A 78 -18.04 10.71 18.51
CA ALA A 78 -17.88 11.50 19.74
C ALA A 78 -17.32 12.89 19.41
N GLU A 79 -17.65 13.83 20.26
CA GLU A 79 -16.99 15.13 20.30
C GLU A 79 -15.64 15.01 20.98
N ILE A 80 -14.57 15.33 20.25
CA ILE A 80 -13.20 15.18 20.72
C ILE A 80 -12.52 16.53 20.72
N GLU A 81 -11.96 16.89 21.87
CA GLU A 81 -11.15 18.09 22.01
C GLU A 81 -9.73 17.84 21.51
N VAL A 82 -9.31 18.62 20.51
CA VAL A 82 -8.00 18.52 19.88
C VAL A 82 -7.29 19.87 19.82
N PRO A 83 -5.96 19.88 19.93
CA PRO A 83 -5.19 21.12 19.84
C PRO A 83 -5.17 21.65 18.39
N VAL A 84 -5.33 22.95 18.22
CA VAL A 84 -5.28 23.63 16.93
C VAL A 84 -3.83 23.98 16.60
N GLY A 85 -3.33 23.45 15.45
CA GLY A 85 -1.99 23.78 14.97
C GLY A 85 -0.83 23.09 15.70
N ALA A 86 -1.13 22.11 16.60
CA ALA A 86 -0.12 21.31 17.29
C ALA A 86 -0.50 19.83 17.31
N SER A 87 0.49 18.96 17.38
CA SER A 87 0.29 17.49 17.44
C SER A 87 0.17 16.94 18.88
N SER A 88 0.37 17.77 19.88
CA SER A 88 0.31 17.36 21.29
C SER A 88 -0.41 18.40 22.16
N LYS A 89 -1.09 17.94 23.21
CA LYS A 89 -1.77 18.78 24.21
C LYS A 89 -0.74 19.51 25.07
N ASN A 90 -0.23 20.65 24.62
CA ASN A 90 0.51 21.56 25.47
C ASN A 90 -0.45 22.60 26.06
N ALA A 91 -0.25 22.98 27.32
CA ALA A 91 -1.14 23.85 28.10
C ALA A 91 -1.37 25.26 27.54
N MET A 92 -0.69 25.64 26.46
CA MET A 92 -0.78 26.95 25.82
C MET A 92 -1.37 26.95 24.40
N VAL A 93 -1.84 25.78 23.92
CA VAL A 93 -2.41 25.70 22.58
C VAL A 93 -3.93 25.79 22.66
N PRO A 94 -4.59 26.60 21.81
CA PRO A 94 -6.06 26.64 21.79
C PRO A 94 -6.62 25.29 21.40
N MET A 95 -7.64 24.83 22.13
CA MET A 95 -8.35 23.58 21.89
C MET A 95 -9.60 23.86 21.07
N THR A 96 -9.96 22.95 20.20
CA THR A 96 -11.23 22.94 19.49
C THR A 96 -11.88 21.57 19.54
N THR A 97 -13.19 21.53 19.41
CA THR A 97 -13.96 20.28 19.40
C THR A 97 -14.24 19.86 17.97
N VAL A 98 -14.05 18.58 17.66
CA VAL A 98 -14.36 17.97 16.37
C VAL A 98 -15.31 16.78 16.60
N ASP A 99 -16.45 16.78 15.92
CA ASP A 99 -17.41 15.66 15.94
C ASP A 99 -16.99 14.60 14.89
N THR A 100 -16.72 13.39 15.36
CA THR A 100 -16.26 12.29 14.50
C THR A 100 -17.38 11.55 13.77
N LYS A 101 -18.64 11.88 14.01
CA LYS A 101 -19.83 11.16 13.51
C LYS A 101 -19.88 11.04 11.99
N ASN A 102 -19.42 12.06 11.25
CA ASN A 102 -19.45 12.10 9.78
C ASN A 102 -18.08 11.81 9.14
N ILE A 103 -17.07 11.44 9.93
CA ILE A 103 -15.76 11.02 9.44
C ILE A 103 -15.86 9.58 8.95
N LEU A 104 -15.35 9.34 7.73
CA LEU A 104 -15.24 7.98 7.19
C LEU A 104 -13.94 7.33 7.68
N PHE A 105 -14.06 6.20 8.38
CA PHE A 105 -12.93 5.39 8.80
C PHE A 105 -12.74 4.21 7.84
N ILE A 106 -11.50 4.03 7.37
CA ILE A 106 -11.09 2.91 6.55
C ILE A 106 -9.91 2.25 7.27
N CYS A 107 -10.06 0.99 7.65
CA CYS A 107 -9.03 0.22 8.33
C CYS A 107 -8.44 -0.82 7.38
N GLY A 108 -7.11 -0.83 7.24
CA GLY A 108 -6.38 -1.81 6.42
C GLY A 108 -5.34 -2.56 7.22
N GLY A 109 -5.07 -3.81 6.86
CA GLY A 109 -4.04 -4.64 7.47
C GLY A 109 -3.71 -5.84 6.61
N ALA A 110 -2.55 -6.44 6.85
CA ALA A 110 -2.09 -7.63 6.13
C ALA A 110 -2.69 -8.92 6.69
N PHE A 111 -3.05 -8.94 7.97
CA PHE A 111 -3.63 -10.08 8.67
C PHE A 111 -2.88 -11.40 8.43
N PRO A 112 -1.57 -11.47 8.74
CA PRO A 112 -0.81 -12.71 8.59
C PRO A 112 -1.52 -13.83 9.36
N GLU A 113 -1.47 -15.06 8.86
CA GLU A 113 -2.14 -16.23 9.46
C GLU A 113 -3.69 -16.23 9.39
N LEU A 114 -4.34 -15.18 8.88
CA LEU A 114 -5.80 -15.18 8.71
C LEU A 114 -6.25 -16.26 7.71
N GLU A 115 -5.44 -16.55 6.71
CA GLU A 115 -5.67 -17.63 5.75
C GLU A 115 -5.77 -19.01 6.45
N GLU A 116 -4.97 -19.25 7.49
CA GLU A 116 -5.03 -20.48 8.27
C GLU A 116 -6.34 -20.60 9.04
N VAL A 117 -6.82 -19.49 9.60
CA VAL A 117 -8.12 -19.42 10.29
C VAL A 117 -9.28 -19.74 9.34
N ILE A 118 -9.21 -19.21 8.10
CA ILE A 118 -10.21 -19.48 7.06
C ILE A 118 -10.15 -20.95 6.62
N LYS A 119 -8.96 -21.50 6.40
CA LYS A 119 -8.75 -22.91 6.07
C LYS A 119 -9.31 -23.83 7.15
N GLU A 120 -9.06 -23.56 8.42
CA GLU A 120 -9.62 -24.32 9.53
C GLU A 120 -11.16 -24.33 9.52
N ARG A 121 -11.79 -23.16 9.26
CA ARG A 121 -13.25 -23.07 9.16
C ARG A 121 -13.78 -23.89 8.01
N LEU A 122 -13.23 -23.71 6.80
CA LEU A 122 -13.69 -24.40 5.60
C LEU A 122 -13.49 -25.92 5.69
N ASN A 123 -12.38 -26.37 6.30
CA ASN A 123 -12.13 -27.78 6.54
C ASN A 123 -13.10 -28.38 7.57
N LYS A 124 -13.49 -27.64 8.62
CA LYS A 124 -14.49 -28.10 9.58
C LYS A 124 -15.89 -28.23 8.94
N GLU A 125 -16.28 -27.26 8.12
CA GLU A 125 -17.54 -27.28 7.36
C GLU A 125 -17.56 -28.45 6.37
N ALA A 126 -16.43 -28.75 5.71
CA ALA A 126 -16.28 -29.86 4.78
C ALA A 126 -16.29 -31.23 5.47
N SER A 127 -15.76 -31.35 6.70
CA SER A 127 -15.72 -32.61 7.45
C SER A 127 -17.10 -33.09 7.95
N ILE A 128 -18.06 -32.20 8.08
CA ILE A 128 -19.44 -32.51 8.40
C ILE A 128 -20.18 -33.10 7.18
N GLY A 129 -19.68 -32.87 5.97
CA GLY A 129 -20.22 -33.36 4.70
C GLY A 129 -19.30 -34.36 4.01
N PHE A 130 -19.20 -35.60 4.44
CA PHE A 130 -18.68 -36.83 3.77
C PHE A 130 -17.76 -36.70 2.55
N LYS A 131 -16.82 -35.70 2.48
CA LYS A 131 -15.88 -35.53 1.37
C LYS A 131 -14.46 -35.30 1.89
N ALA A 132 -13.72 -36.40 2.05
CA ALA A 132 -12.31 -36.40 2.43
C ALA A 132 -11.36 -35.72 1.39
N ASP A 133 -11.82 -35.56 0.15
CA ASP A 133 -11.01 -35.00 -0.96
C ASP A 133 -10.91 -33.47 -0.97
N LEU A 134 -11.51 -32.78 0.00
CA LEU A 134 -11.56 -31.31 0.02
C LEU A 134 -10.36 -30.65 0.73
N LYS A 135 -9.57 -31.39 1.51
CA LYS A 135 -8.40 -30.84 2.21
C LYS A 135 -7.35 -30.29 1.25
N ASP A 136 -7.08 -31.00 0.14
CA ASP A 136 -6.07 -30.58 -0.85
C ASP A 136 -6.55 -29.43 -1.74
N LYS A 137 -7.87 -29.17 -1.79
CA LYS A 137 -8.44 -28.15 -2.68
C LYS A 137 -8.18 -26.74 -2.17
N TYR A 138 -8.27 -26.54 -0.87
CA TYR A 138 -8.07 -25.21 -0.26
C TYR A 138 -6.60 -24.84 -0.06
N ASP A 139 -5.68 -25.81 -0.11
CA ASP A 139 -4.24 -25.56 -0.02
C ASP A 139 -3.65 -24.93 -1.29
N LYS A 140 -4.38 -25.07 -2.42
CA LYS A 140 -3.98 -24.53 -3.74
C LYS A 140 -4.75 -23.31 -4.17
N GLU A 141 -5.69 -22.81 -3.35
CA GLU A 141 -6.55 -21.69 -3.72
C GLU A 141 -5.83 -20.36 -3.45
N GLU A 142 -5.46 -19.66 -4.53
CA GLU A 142 -4.68 -18.40 -4.47
C GLU A 142 -5.41 -17.22 -3.79
N ASN A 143 -6.75 -17.28 -3.64
CA ASN A 143 -7.56 -16.16 -3.15
C ASN A 143 -8.43 -16.54 -1.94
N LEU A 144 -7.88 -17.23 -0.96
CA LEU A 144 -8.61 -17.62 0.26
C LEU A 144 -9.17 -16.44 1.05
N LEU A 145 -8.48 -15.32 1.06
CA LEU A 145 -8.91 -14.10 1.74
C LEU A 145 -10.24 -13.56 1.21
N CYS A 146 -10.63 -13.87 -0.03
CA CYS A 146 -11.94 -13.49 -0.56
C CYS A 146 -13.13 -14.19 0.17
N LYS A 147 -12.84 -15.29 0.90
CA LYS A 147 -13.82 -16.02 1.69
C LYS A 147 -13.84 -15.63 3.17
N VAL A 148 -13.18 -14.53 3.52
CA VAL A 148 -13.11 -14.03 4.89
C VAL A 148 -14.50 -13.68 5.42
N THR A 149 -14.74 -14.02 6.67
CA THR A 149 -15.95 -13.66 7.40
C THR A 149 -15.59 -12.85 8.66
N VAL A 150 -16.56 -12.14 9.22
CA VAL A 150 -16.40 -11.41 10.49
C VAL A 150 -15.94 -12.35 11.61
N GLU A 151 -16.43 -13.61 11.61
CA GLU A 151 -16.02 -14.64 12.58
C GLU A 151 -14.53 -15.00 12.46
N ASP A 152 -13.97 -15.02 11.25
CA ASP A 152 -12.55 -15.31 11.05
C ASP A 152 -11.69 -14.18 11.63
N VAL A 153 -12.09 -12.93 11.39
CA VAL A 153 -11.39 -11.75 11.92
C VAL A 153 -11.53 -11.67 13.45
N ARG A 154 -12.67 -12.07 14.01
CA ARG A 154 -12.86 -12.21 15.44
C ARG A 154 -11.94 -13.29 16.03
N LYS A 155 -11.83 -14.43 15.37
CA LYS A 155 -10.91 -15.50 15.79
C LYS A 155 -9.45 -15.09 15.65
N PHE A 156 -9.11 -14.21 14.74
CA PHE A 156 -7.77 -13.65 14.58
C PHE A 156 -7.38 -12.81 15.80
N GLY A 157 -8.33 -12.16 16.50
CA GLY A 157 -8.09 -11.41 17.73
C GLY A 157 -8.71 -10.02 17.77
N MET A 158 -9.57 -9.67 16.83
CA MET A 158 -10.34 -8.42 16.87
C MET A 158 -11.56 -8.57 17.79
N ILE A 159 -11.86 -7.55 18.61
CA ILE A 159 -12.99 -7.59 19.52
C ILE A 159 -14.31 -7.39 18.76
N PRO A 160 -15.39 -8.05 19.20
CA PRO A 160 -16.70 -7.99 18.52
C PRO A 160 -17.27 -6.58 18.40
N GLU A 161 -17.07 -5.74 19.42
CA GLU A 161 -17.53 -4.36 19.47
C GLU A 161 -16.89 -3.52 18.37
N PHE A 162 -15.57 -3.69 18.16
CA PHE A 162 -14.83 -3.02 17.11
C PHE A 162 -15.28 -3.44 15.71
N LEU A 163 -15.46 -4.75 15.50
CA LEU A 163 -15.97 -5.28 14.23
C LEU A 163 -17.41 -4.84 13.95
N GLY A 164 -18.22 -4.67 14.99
CA GLY A 164 -19.58 -4.14 14.86
C GLY A 164 -19.66 -2.71 14.34
N ARG A 165 -18.59 -1.92 14.52
CA ARG A 165 -18.48 -0.54 14.02
C ARG A 165 -17.84 -0.46 12.61
N LEU A 166 -17.27 -1.55 12.13
CA LEU A 166 -16.69 -1.69 10.78
C LEU A 166 -17.45 -2.78 9.99
N PRO A 167 -18.72 -2.53 9.62
CA PRO A 167 -19.59 -3.57 9.08
C PRO A 167 -19.21 -4.02 7.67
N ILE A 168 -18.43 -3.22 6.94
CA ILE A 168 -18.02 -3.54 5.57
C ILE A 168 -16.64 -4.18 5.63
N LEU A 169 -16.59 -5.48 5.31
CA LEU A 169 -15.36 -6.26 5.23
C LEU A 169 -15.13 -6.67 3.78
N PHE A 170 -13.93 -6.42 3.27
CA PHE A 170 -13.51 -6.85 1.94
C PHE A 170 -12.03 -7.20 1.92
N SER A 171 -11.63 -8.08 1.01
CA SER A 171 -10.24 -8.41 0.74
C SER A 171 -9.81 -7.86 -0.61
N LEU A 172 -8.50 -7.59 -0.73
CA LEU A 172 -7.90 -7.26 -2.01
C LEU A 172 -7.36 -8.55 -2.65
N GLU A 173 -7.53 -8.66 -3.97
CA GLU A 173 -7.00 -9.78 -4.74
C GLU A 173 -5.49 -9.68 -4.90
N ALA A 174 -4.84 -10.83 -5.13
CA ALA A 174 -3.43 -10.87 -5.47
C ALA A 174 -3.18 -10.14 -6.80
N LEU A 175 -2.06 -9.42 -6.87
CA LEU A 175 -1.69 -8.66 -8.07
C LEU A 175 -1.28 -9.61 -9.20
N THR A 176 -1.93 -9.47 -10.37
CA THR A 176 -1.51 -10.12 -11.61
C THR A 176 -0.32 -9.38 -12.24
N GLU A 177 0.38 -10.02 -13.19
CA GLU A 177 1.47 -9.38 -13.93
C GLU A 177 0.99 -8.12 -14.67
N ASP A 178 -0.17 -8.19 -15.33
CA ASP A 178 -0.74 -7.04 -16.01
C ASP A 178 -1.06 -5.88 -15.07
N MET A 179 -1.57 -6.18 -13.86
CA MET A 179 -1.78 -5.15 -12.83
C MET A 179 -0.47 -4.52 -12.39
N LEU A 180 0.61 -5.30 -12.25
CA LEU A 180 1.93 -4.79 -11.90
C LEU A 180 2.49 -3.89 -13.01
N VAL A 181 2.32 -4.25 -14.29
CA VAL A 181 2.69 -3.39 -15.43
C VAL A 181 1.89 -2.08 -15.41
N ARG A 182 0.59 -2.14 -15.13
CA ARG A 182 -0.23 -0.93 -14.99
C ARG A 182 0.22 -0.04 -13.83
N ILE A 183 0.61 -0.62 -12.70
CA ILE A 183 1.16 0.11 -11.56
C ILE A 183 2.47 0.84 -11.93
N LEU A 184 3.28 0.28 -12.82
CA LEU A 184 4.52 0.91 -13.30
C LEU A 184 4.27 2.13 -14.18
N THR A 185 3.15 2.17 -14.91
CA THR A 185 2.94 3.12 -16.03
C THR A 185 1.77 4.09 -15.83
N GLU A 186 0.61 3.63 -15.30
CA GLU A 186 -0.62 4.42 -15.29
C GLU A 186 -0.69 5.51 -14.20
N PRO A 187 -0.27 5.27 -12.93
CA PRO A 187 -0.43 6.27 -11.89
C PRO A 187 0.23 7.60 -12.23
N LYS A 188 -0.34 8.70 -11.73
CA LYS A 188 0.22 10.05 -11.94
C LYS A 188 1.70 10.13 -11.53
N ASN A 189 2.06 9.46 -10.44
CA ASN A 189 3.42 9.36 -9.91
C ASN A 189 4.02 7.97 -10.13
N ALA A 190 3.74 7.34 -11.30
CA ALA A 190 4.32 6.04 -11.65
C ALA A 190 5.84 6.12 -11.64
N ILE A 191 6.50 5.05 -11.18
CA ILE A 191 7.95 5.02 -11.01
C ILE A 191 8.69 5.23 -12.34
N VAL A 192 8.19 4.66 -13.43
CA VAL A 192 8.72 4.87 -14.77
C VAL A 192 8.69 6.35 -15.17
N ARG A 193 7.58 7.05 -14.87
CA ARG A 193 7.47 8.49 -15.15
C ARG A 193 8.41 9.34 -14.30
N GLN A 194 8.71 8.91 -13.07
CA GLN A 194 9.67 9.60 -12.21
C GLN A 194 11.07 9.54 -12.82
N TYR A 195 11.52 8.35 -13.25
CA TYR A 195 12.82 8.19 -13.89
C TYR A 195 12.91 8.87 -15.26
N LYS A 196 11.85 8.80 -16.09
CA LYS A 196 11.77 9.57 -17.34
C LYS A 196 11.97 11.07 -17.09
N LYS A 197 11.30 11.62 -16.08
CA LYS A 197 11.44 13.03 -15.74
C LYS A 197 12.86 13.37 -15.21
N LEU A 198 13.46 12.45 -14.48
CA LEU A 198 14.80 12.66 -13.93
C LEU A 198 15.84 12.74 -15.03
N LEU A 199 15.89 11.76 -15.95
CA LEU A 199 16.83 11.77 -17.09
C LEU A 199 16.52 12.86 -18.12
N ALA A 200 15.27 13.29 -18.23
CA ALA A 200 14.92 14.45 -19.07
C ALA A 200 15.54 15.76 -18.55
N MET A 201 15.96 15.87 -17.30
CA MET A 201 16.71 17.03 -16.79
C MET A 201 18.13 17.08 -17.36
N ASP A 202 18.69 15.94 -17.73
CA ASP A 202 19.96 15.78 -18.45
C ASP A 202 19.75 15.69 -19.97
N GLU A 203 18.55 16.08 -20.44
CA GLU A 203 18.14 16.03 -21.86
C GLU A 203 18.22 14.63 -22.48
N VAL A 204 18.04 13.57 -21.71
CA VAL A 204 18.03 12.18 -22.16
C VAL A 204 16.61 11.64 -22.10
N ASP A 205 16.14 11.06 -23.21
CA ASP A 205 14.84 10.37 -23.27
C ASP A 205 15.00 8.92 -22.79
N LEU A 206 14.24 8.55 -21.76
CA LEU A 206 14.22 7.19 -21.23
C LEU A 206 12.99 6.45 -21.71
N GLU A 207 13.17 5.31 -22.38
CA GLU A 207 12.07 4.44 -22.76
C GLU A 207 12.18 3.04 -22.15
N PHE A 208 11.03 2.42 -21.92
CA PHE A 208 10.94 1.02 -21.49
C PHE A 208 10.14 0.28 -22.57
N THR A 209 10.68 -0.81 -23.07
CA THR A 209 9.92 -1.70 -23.95
C THR A 209 8.82 -2.44 -23.17
N GLU A 210 7.76 -2.89 -23.83
CA GLU A 210 6.73 -3.72 -23.20
C GLU A 210 7.32 -4.98 -22.57
N GLY A 211 8.26 -5.65 -23.26
CA GLY A 211 8.97 -6.81 -22.72
C GLY A 211 9.73 -6.51 -21.43
N ALA A 212 10.39 -5.34 -21.32
CA ALA A 212 11.06 -4.92 -20.09
C ALA A 212 10.06 -4.72 -18.94
N LEU A 213 8.91 -4.11 -19.19
CA LEU A 213 7.88 -3.91 -18.15
C LEU A 213 7.31 -5.24 -17.68
N HIS A 214 7.07 -6.18 -18.57
CA HIS A 214 6.64 -7.54 -18.22
C HIS A 214 7.71 -8.31 -17.47
N ALA A 215 8.98 -8.23 -17.86
CA ALA A 215 10.08 -8.86 -17.13
C ALA A 215 10.21 -8.34 -15.69
N ILE A 216 10.08 -7.01 -15.50
CA ILE A 216 10.06 -6.39 -14.15
C ILE A 216 8.86 -6.91 -13.34
N ALA A 217 7.67 -6.96 -13.94
CA ALA A 217 6.46 -7.44 -13.28
C ALA A 217 6.58 -8.92 -12.87
N LYS A 218 7.14 -9.77 -13.74
CA LYS A 218 7.40 -11.18 -13.47
C LYS A 218 8.37 -11.38 -12.31
N GLN A 219 9.50 -10.67 -12.31
CA GLN A 219 10.46 -10.71 -11.18
C GLN A 219 9.81 -10.23 -9.86
N ALA A 220 8.96 -9.21 -9.91
CA ALA A 220 8.26 -8.73 -8.72
C ALA A 220 7.28 -9.78 -8.17
N LYS A 221 6.57 -10.49 -9.03
CA LYS A 221 5.67 -11.59 -8.67
C LYS A 221 6.43 -12.74 -8.01
N GLU A 222 7.59 -13.11 -8.55
CA GLU A 222 8.45 -14.18 -7.99
C GLU A 222 8.96 -13.83 -6.58
N LYS A 223 9.27 -12.56 -6.32
CA LYS A 223 9.70 -12.09 -4.98
C LYS A 223 8.59 -12.12 -3.92
N LYS A 224 7.32 -12.32 -4.30
CA LYS A 224 6.14 -12.39 -3.39
C LYS A 224 5.97 -11.20 -2.44
N VAL A 225 6.55 -10.05 -2.76
CA VAL A 225 6.50 -8.83 -1.93
C VAL A 225 5.47 -7.81 -2.47
N GLY A 226 4.76 -8.18 -3.55
CA GLY A 226 3.78 -7.33 -4.21
C GLY A 226 4.40 -6.13 -4.92
N ALA A 227 3.64 -5.06 -5.09
CA ALA A 227 4.08 -3.86 -5.83
C ALA A 227 5.31 -3.15 -5.23
N ARG A 228 5.62 -3.37 -3.95
CA ARG A 228 6.84 -2.80 -3.31
C ARG A 228 8.13 -3.33 -3.94
N ALA A 229 8.11 -4.57 -4.47
CA ALA A 229 9.26 -5.15 -5.16
C ALA A 229 9.60 -4.42 -6.46
N LEU A 230 8.61 -3.83 -7.16
CA LEU A 230 8.80 -3.12 -8.42
C LEU A 230 9.84 -1.99 -8.28
N ARG A 231 9.76 -1.22 -7.20
CA ARG A 231 10.69 -0.14 -6.94
C ARG A 231 12.13 -0.65 -6.79
N ALA A 232 12.33 -1.65 -5.94
CA ALA A 232 13.65 -2.22 -5.68
C ALA A 232 14.28 -2.83 -6.94
N ILE A 233 13.46 -3.48 -7.79
CA ILE A 233 13.94 -4.07 -9.05
C ILE A 233 14.39 -2.97 -10.03
N ILE A 234 13.61 -1.90 -10.18
CA ILE A 234 13.97 -0.79 -11.06
C ILE A 234 15.20 -0.05 -10.52
N GLU A 235 15.26 0.22 -9.22
CA GLU A 235 16.40 0.90 -8.59
C GLU A 235 17.71 0.14 -8.82
N GLU A 236 17.68 -1.19 -8.84
CA GLU A 236 18.86 -2.04 -9.02
C GLU A 236 19.61 -1.76 -10.35
N PHE A 237 18.88 -1.63 -11.47
CA PHE A 237 19.52 -1.36 -12.77
C PHE A 237 19.51 0.13 -13.18
N MET A 238 18.61 0.93 -12.64
CA MET A 238 18.59 2.38 -12.91
C MET A 238 19.76 3.11 -12.25
N LEU A 239 20.30 2.58 -11.15
CA LEU A 239 21.42 3.19 -10.47
C LEU A 239 22.65 3.34 -11.40
N ASP A 240 22.96 2.28 -12.14
CA ASP A 240 24.07 2.27 -13.10
C ASP A 240 23.81 3.25 -14.25
N ILE A 241 22.58 3.29 -14.77
CA ILE A 241 22.18 4.22 -15.83
C ILE A 241 22.32 5.67 -15.38
N MET A 242 21.79 5.99 -14.19
CA MET A 242 21.87 7.35 -13.63
C MET A 242 23.31 7.79 -13.33
N TYR A 243 24.22 6.86 -13.09
CA TYR A 243 25.62 7.16 -12.85
C TYR A 243 26.41 7.31 -14.15
N GLU A 244 26.14 6.49 -15.18
CA GLU A 244 26.92 6.46 -16.43
C GLU A 244 26.44 7.47 -17.47
N ILE A 245 25.11 7.62 -17.63
CA ILE A 245 24.51 8.42 -18.68
C ILE A 245 24.87 9.91 -18.59
N PRO A 246 24.86 10.58 -17.41
CA PRO A 246 25.21 12.01 -17.32
C PRO A 246 26.67 12.33 -17.61
N LYS A 247 27.54 11.32 -17.77
CA LYS A 247 28.97 11.53 -18.09
C LYS A 247 29.22 11.81 -19.56
N ASP A 248 28.27 11.48 -20.44
CA ASP A 248 28.38 11.63 -21.88
C ASP A 248 27.23 12.48 -22.44
N ASP A 249 27.50 13.74 -22.69
CA ASP A 249 26.55 14.72 -23.24
C ASP A 249 26.03 14.37 -24.65
N ASN A 250 26.61 13.38 -25.30
CA ASN A 250 26.21 12.95 -26.63
C ASN A 250 25.02 11.95 -26.59
N ILE A 251 24.67 11.43 -25.42
CA ILE A 251 23.56 10.49 -25.29
C ILE A 251 22.24 11.25 -25.37
N GLY A 252 21.37 10.82 -26.31
CA GLY A 252 20.04 11.43 -26.52
C GLY A 252 18.89 10.57 -26.00
N LYS A 253 19.05 9.23 -26.12
CA LYS A 253 17.97 8.30 -25.73
C LYS A 253 18.54 7.01 -25.13
N VAL A 254 17.87 6.49 -24.13
CA VAL A 254 18.18 5.22 -23.47
C VAL A 254 16.93 4.36 -23.47
N THR A 255 17.00 3.17 -24.07
CA THR A 255 15.88 2.22 -24.09
C THR A 255 16.21 0.99 -23.26
N ILE A 256 15.37 0.73 -22.29
CA ILE A 256 15.45 -0.44 -21.41
C ILE A 256 14.72 -1.60 -22.07
N THR A 257 15.47 -2.66 -22.35
CA THR A 257 14.97 -3.89 -22.97
C THR A 257 14.78 -4.99 -21.96
N GLU A 258 14.05 -6.04 -22.35
CA GLU A 258 13.89 -7.27 -21.54
C GLU A 258 15.25 -7.90 -21.21
N ASP A 259 16.17 -8.00 -22.20
CA ASP A 259 17.50 -8.58 -22.00
C ASP A 259 18.31 -7.81 -20.94
N TYR A 260 18.18 -6.50 -20.89
CA TYR A 260 18.83 -5.69 -19.88
C TYR A 260 18.27 -5.97 -18.46
N VAL A 261 16.97 -6.06 -18.32
CA VAL A 261 16.31 -6.39 -17.04
C VAL A 261 16.69 -7.79 -16.57
N GLU A 262 16.86 -8.73 -17.50
CA GLU A 262 17.29 -10.11 -17.22
C GLU A 262 18.82 -10.26 -17.06
N LYS A 263 19.58 -9.16 -17.14
CA LYS A 263 21.06 -9.13 -17.05
C LYS A 263 21.78 -9.91 -18.16
N LYS A 264 21.16 -10.00 -19.33
CA LYS A 264 21.69 -10.70 -20.52
C LYS A 264 22.39 -9.72 -21.49
N GLY A 265 22.25 -8.41 -21.30
CA GLY A 265 22.81 -7.39 -22.18
C GLY A 265 22.88 -6.01 -21.50
N GLY A 266 23.23 -4.97 -22.27
CA GLY A 266 23.21 -3.57 -21.86
C GLY A 266 21.93 -2.85 -22.30
N PRO A 267 21.67 -1.62 -21.82
CA PRO A 267 20.62 -0.77 -22.34
C PRO A 267 20.97 -0.34 -23.79
N LEU A 268 19.94 -0.09 -24.61
CA LEU A 268 20.16 0.48 -25.92
C LEU A 268 20.35 2.00 -25.78
N ILE A 269 21.47 2.50 -26.28
CA ILE A 269 21.86 3.91 -26.20
C ILE A 269 21.88 4.49 -27.60
N GLU A 270 21.14 5.58 -27.83
CA GLU A 270 21.14 6.35 -29.05
C GLU A 270 21.81 7.71 -28.80
N MET A 271 22.77 8.05 -29.67
CA MET A 271 23.52 9.30 -29.56
C MET A 271 22.72 10.47 -30.15
N ARG A 272 22.93 11.68 -29.62
CA ARG A 272 22.40 12.93 -30.18
C ARG A 272 23.10 13.21 -31.50
N GLY A 273 22.34 13.54 -32.54
CA GLY A 273 22.90 14.12 -33.78
C GLY A 273 23.29 13.15 -34.89
N VAL A 274 23.00 11.86 -34.80
CA VAL A 274 23.04 11.01 -35.99
C VAL A 274 21.67 11.13 -36.71
N ALA A 275 21.49 12.21 -37.44
CA ALA A 275 20.43 12.23 -38.48
C ALA A 275 20.73 11.06 -39.41
N ALA A 276 19.76 10.14 -39.54
CA ALA A 276 19.83 9.07 -40.52
C ALA A 276 20.15 9.69 -41.89
N LEU A 277 21.32 9.34 -42.43
CA LEU A 277 21.62 9.69 -43.83
C LEU A 277 20.52 9.09 -44.67
N PRO A 278 19.87 9.89 -45.55
CA PRO A 278 18.91 9.36 -46.48
C PRO A 278 19.61 8.28 -47.29
N GLU A 279 18.99 7.11 -47.39
CA GLU A 279 19.43 6.05 -48.29
C GLU A 279 19.51 6.67 -49.69
N GLN A 280 20.73 6.84 -50.19
CA GLN A 280 20.94 7.19 -51.56
C GLN A 280 20.42 6.01 -52.41
N GLU A 281 19.36 6.26 -53.13
CA GLU A 281 18.88 5.40 -54.18
C GLU A 281 20.08 5.00 -55.07
N ALA A 282 20.45 3.74 -55.02
CA ALA A 282 21.33 3.13 -55.98
C ALA A 282 20.50 2.89 -57.27
N ASN A 283 20.39 3.94 -58.05
CA ASN A 283 19.99 3.85 -59.46
C ASN A 283 21.22 4.19 -60.32
N ALA A 284 21.81 3.15 -60.88
CA ALA A 284 22.38 3.14 -62.21
C ALA A 284 22.73 1.69 -62.60
#